data_6abd9d10a3a469a929c3f1ca0bc4f194
#
_entry.id   6abd9d10a3a469a929c3f1ca0bc4f194
#
_cell.length_a   1.000
_cell.length_b   1.000
_cell.length_c   1.000
_cell.angle_alpha   90.00
_cell.angle_beta   90.00
_cell.angle_gamma   90.00
#
_symmetry.space_group_name_H-M   'P 1'
#
loop_
_entity.id
_entity.type
_entity.pdbx_description
1 polymer ?
#
loop_
_entity_poly.entity_id
_entity_poly.type
_entity_poly.pdbx_seq_one_letter_code
_entity_poly.pdbx_strand_id
1 'polypeptide(L)'
;MAKVLVIDDEKSIRNTLKDVLEYEKNNVDLADNGIDALKKVSENSHDLIFSDIKMPEMDGIEVLQKIKEINDEVPVVMISGHGNIETAVECIKKGAFDFIEKPIDLNRLLVTMRNALDKTNLMTETKVLKKKVDKKYEMIGESEALQKVKDIIDKVATTDARILITGPNGTGK
;
A
#
# COMPACT_ATOMS: atom_id res chain seq x y z
N MET A 1 9.62 6.46 -12.12
CA MET A 1 10.39 5.23 -11.94
C MET A 1 9.95 4.63 -10.62
N ALA A 2 9.33 3.47 -10.66
CA ALA A 2 8.90 2.76 -9.45
C ALA A 2 10.00 1.80 -8.98
N LYS A 3 10.07 1.56 -7.68
CA LYS A 3 10.96 0.56 -7.07
C LYS A 3 10.18 -0.72 -6.83
N VAL A 4 10.50 -1.77 -7.57
CA VAL A 4 9.80 -3.06 -7.56
C VAL A 4 10.68 -4.14 -6.94
N LEU A 5 10.13 -4.93 -6.03
CA LEU A 5 10.79 -6.13 -5.50
C LEU A 5 10.19 -7.37 -6.18
N VAL A 6 11.03 -8.27 -6.67
CA VAL A 6 10.64 -9.57 -7.22
C VAL A 6 11.20 -10.68 -6.34
N ILE A 7 10.30 -11.51 -5.83
CA ILE A 7 10.59 -12.63 -4.91
C ILE A 7 10.18 -13.93 -5.60
N ASP A 8 11.13 -14.78 -5.92
CA ASP A 8 10.91 -16.08 -6.56
C ASP A 8 12.17 -16.93 -6.33
N ASP A 9 12.10 -18.21 -6.03
CA ASP A 9 13.26 -19.08 -5.84
C ASP A 9 13.92 -19.46 -7.17
N GLU A 10 13.19 -19.41 -8.29
CA GLU A 10 13.69 -19.69 -9.61
C GLU A 10 14.45 -18.49 -10.22
N LYS A 11 15.77 -18.60 -10.33
CA LYS A 11 16.63 -17.56 -10.91
C LYS A 11 16.23 -17.14 -12.33
N SER A 12 15.76 -18.07 -13.14
CA SER A 12 15.30 -17.82 -14.52
C SER A 12 14.10 -16.86 -14.54
N ILE A 13 13.12 -17.10 -13.68
CA ILE A 13 11.92 -16.27 -13.57
C ILE A 13 12.29 -14.89 -13.04
N ARG A 14 13.09 -14.81 -11.96
CA ARG A 14 13.55 -13.53 -11.42
C ARG A 14 14.24 -12.66 -12.47
N ASN A 15 15.15 -13.26 -13.27
CA ASN A 15 15.86 -12.52 -14.30
C ASN A 15 14.92 -12.06 -15.43
N THR A 16 14.03 -12.93 -15.89
CA THR A 16 13.04 -12.56 -16.92
C THR A 16 12.15 -11.41 -16.46
N LEU A 17 11.63 -11.49 -15.23
CA LEU A 17 10.82 -10.42 -14.68
C LEU A 17 11.61 -9.12 -14.50
N LYS A 18 12.86 -9.22 -14.04
CA LYS A 18 13.76 -8.08 -13.94
C LYS A 18 13.94 -7.40 -15.29
N ASP A 19 14.30 -8.14 -16.33
CA ASP A 19 14.57 -7.59 -17.66
C ASP A 19 13.32 -6.87 -18.21
N VAL A 20 12.13 -7.46 -18.04
CA VAL A 20 10.86 -6.87 -18.49
C VAL A 20 10.54 -5.58 -17.71
N LEU A 21 10.69 -5.60 -16.39
CA LEU A 21 10.35 -4.46 -15.54
C LEU A 21 11.36 -3.32 -15.68
N GLU A 22 12.65 -3.62 -15.89
CA GLU A 22 13.69 -2.62 -16.17
C GLU A 22 13.52 -2.02 -17.57
N TYR A 23 13.07 -2.79 -18.57
CA TYR A 23 12.70 -2.27 -19.88
C TYR A 23 11.60 -1.19 -19.79
N GLU A 24 10.64 -1.37 -18.87
CA GLU A 24 9.60 -0.39 -18.52
C GLU A 24 10.12 0.75 -17.61
N LYS A 25 11.44 0.90 -17.48
CA LYS A 25 12.13 1.95 -16.72
C LYS A 25 11.85 1.93 -15.21
N ASN A 26 11.64 0.76 -14.62
CA ASN A 26 11.54 0.59 -13.19
C ASN A 26 12.89 0.15 -12.59
N ASN A 27 13.07 0.41 -11.29
CA ASN A 27 14.22 -0.10 -10.54
C ASN A 27 13.81 -1.41 -9.87
N VAL A 28 14.55 -2.50 -10.10
CA VAL A 28 14.14 -3.83 -9.67
C VAL A 28 15.14 -4.43 -8.69
N ASP A 29 14.66 -4.68 -7.47
CA ASP A 29 15.36 -5.48 -6.48
C ASP A 29 14.89 -6.94 -6.61
N LEU A 30 15.79 -7.90 -6.38
CA LEU A 30 15.50 -9.34 -6.44
C LEU A 30 15.72 -9.97 -5.07
N ALA A 31 14.86 -10.91 -4.69
CA ALA A 31 15.04 -11.80 -3.54
C ALA A 31 14.81 -13.25 -3.97
N ASP A 32 15.61 -14.18 -3.48
CA ASP A 32 15.52 -15.60 -3.84
C ASP A 32 14.79 -16.45 -2.80
N ASN A 33 14.40 -15.84 -1.70
CA ASN A 33 13.65 -16.47 -0.62
C ASN A 33 12.89 -15.41 0.22
N GLY A 34 11.99 -15.89 1.07
CA GLY A 34 11.17 -15.02 1.92
C GLY A 34 11.97 -14.24 2.96
N ILE A 35 13.05 -14.79 3.49
CA ILE A 35 13.88 -14.14 4.53
C ILE A 35 14.63 -12.95 3.94
N ASP A 36 15.27 -13.12 2.78
CA ASP A 36 15.95 -12.03 2.05
C ASP A 36 14.95 -10.94 1.64
N ALA A 37 13.76 -11.36 1.20
CA ALA A 37 12.67 -10.44 0.85
C ALA A 37 12.27 -9.54 2.04
N LEU A 38 11.99 -10.14 3.20
CA LEU A 38 11.58 -9.39 4.40
C LEU A 38 12.67 -8.43 4.88
N LYS A 39 13.95 -8.86 4.81
CA LYS A 39 15.08 -7.98 5.10
C LYS A 39 15.08 -6.77 4.17
N LYS A 40 14.94 -6.97 2.86
CA LYS A 40 14.91 -5.87 1.87
C LYS A 40 13.72 -4.94 2.06
N VAL A 41 12.55 -5.47 2.41
CA VAL A 41 11.35 -4.66 2.70
C VAL A 41 11.53 -3.82 3.97
N SER A 42 12.25 -4.33 4.98
CA SER A 42 12.52 -3.58 6.20
C SER A 42 13.59 -2.48 6.01
N GLU A 43 14.56 -2.71 5.14
CA GLU A 43 15.66 -1.77 4.88
C GLU A 43 15.31 -0.72 3.82
N ASN A 44 14.42 -1.04 2.90
CA ASN A 44 14.07 -0.21 1.75
C ASN A 44 12.57 -0.09 1.55
N SER A 45 12.11 1.07 1.07
CA SER A 45 10.75 1.23 0.58
C SER A 45 10.64 0.70 -0.85
N HIS A 46 9.58 -0.06 -1.12
CA HIS A 46 9.22 -0.52 -2.46
C HIS A 46 7.81 -0.03 -2.79
N ASP A 47 7.58 0.28 -4.07
CA ASP A 47 6.29 0.76 -4.58
C ASP A 47 5.37 -0.40 -4.98
N LEU A 48 5.95 -1.58 -5.27
CA LEU A 48 5.25 -2.80 -5.65
C LEU A 48 6.12 -4.02 -5.36
N ILE A 49 5.49 -5.12 -4.97
CA ILE A 49 6.17 -6.40 -4.74
C ILE A 49 5.47 -7.49 -5.57
N PHE A 50 6.24 -8.26 -6.32
CA PHE A 50 5.83 -9.53 -6.91
C PHE A 50 6.41 -10.66 -6.09
N SER A 51 5.59 -11.60 -5.65
CA SER A 51 6.02 -12.74 -4.82
C SER A 51 5.49 -14.05 -5.36
N ASP A 52 6.38 -15.00 -5.59
CA ASP A 52 5.96 -16.39 -5.79
C ASP A 52 5.34 -16.95 -4.50
N ILE A 53 4.38 -17.87 -4.66
CA ILE A 53 3.74 -18.53 -3.53
C ILE A 53 4.61 -19.69 -3.02
N LYS A 54 5.08 -20.56 -3.93
CA LYS A 54 5.81 -21.75 -3.56
C LYS A 54 7.31 -21.50 -3.50
N MET A 55 7.81 -21.21 -2.33
CA MET A 55 9.25 -21.04 -2.09
C MET A 55 9.72 -21.97 -0.97
N PRO A 56 11.00 -22.40 -1.01
CA PRO A 56 11.62 -23.10 0.10
C PRO A 56 11.62 -22.26 1.39
N GLU A 57 11.62 -22.92 2.54
CA GLU A 57 11.73 -22.36 3.90
C GLU A 57 10.53 -21.51 4.34
N MET A 58 10.04 -20.60 3.53
CA MET A 58 8.94 -19.71 3.87
C MET A 58 7.99 -19.58 2.68
N ASP A 59 6.72 -19.95 2.87
CA ASP A 59 5.67 -19.81 1.86
C ASP A 59 5.40 -18.33 1.55
N GLY A 60 5.18 -18.01 0.27
CA GLY A 60 4.87 -16.64 -0.18
C GLY A 60 3.63 -16.03 0.49
N ILE A 61 2.68 -16.85 0.94
CA ILE A 61 1.53 -16.37 1.70
C ILE A 61 1.95 -15.89 3.10
N GLU A 62 2.90 -16.57 3.73
CA GLU A 62 3.48 -16.13 5.01
C GLU A 62 4.30 -14.85 4.81
N VAL A 63 5.06 -14.78 3.70
CA VAL A 63 5.81 -13.56 3.32
C VAL A 63 4.86 -12.38 3.13
N LEU A 64 3.74 -12.57 2.41
CA LEU A 64 2.70 -11.55 2.22
C LEU A 64 2.20 -11.00 3.57
N GLN A 65 1.86 -11.88 4.52
CA GLN A 65 1.35 -11.45 5.82
C GLN A 65 2.39 -10.60 6.58
N LYS A 66 3.65 -11.05 6.62
CA LYS A 66 4.74 -10.30 7.27
C LYS A 66 5.03 -8.98 6.58
N ILE A 67 4.95 -8.92 5.25
CA ILE A 67 5.09 -7.67 4.50
C ILE A 67 3.97 -6.69 4.91
N LYS A 68 2.73 -7.18 5.03
CA LYS A 68 1.58 -6.36 5.42
C LYS A 68 1.66 -5.87 6.87
N GLU A 69 2.30 -6.62 7.76
CA GLU A 69 2.60 -6.15 9.13
C GLU A 69 3.65 -5.02 9.13
N ILE A 70 4.64 -5.08 8.24
CA ILE A 70 5.69 -4.04 8.12
C ILE A 70 5.13 -2.80 7.41
N ASN A 71 4.45 -2.99 6.29
CA ASN A 71 3.86 -1.93 5.47
C ASN A 71 2.58 -2.44 4.77
N ASP A 72 1.43 -2.11 5.33
CA ASP A 72 0.13 -2.51 4.79
C ASP A 72 -0.20 -1.82 3.45
N GLU A 73 0.42 -0.69 3.15
CA GLU A 73 0.11 0.12 1.97
C GLU A 73 0.78 -0.39 0.69
N VAL A 74 1.92 -1.09 0.79
CA VAL A 74 2.62 -1.58 -0.38
C VAL A 74 1.79 -2.66 -1.09
N PRO A 75 1.46 -2.52 -2.37
CA PRO A 75 0.76 -3.56 -3.11
C PRO A 75 1.67 -4.77 -3.29
N VAL A 76 1.13 -5.95 -3.00
CA VAL A 76 1.78 -7.24 -3.22
C VAL A 76 0.97 -8.04 -4.22
N VAL A 77 1.58 -8.43 -5.33
CA VAL A 77 0.99 -9.28 -6.37
C VAL A 77 1.57 -10.68 -6.21
N MET A 78 0.70 -11.65 -6.02
CA MET A 78 1.11 -13.05 -5.86
C MET A 78 1.23 -13.73 -7.21
N ILE A 79 2.27 -14.55 -7.38
CA ILE A 79 2.50 -15.36 -8.59
C ILE A 79 2.43 -16.83 -8.18
N SER A 80 1.81 -17.69 -8.98
CA SER A 80 1.69 -19.11 -8.66
C SER A 80 1.72 -20.01 -9.89
N GLY A 81 2.46 -21.11 -9.79
CA GLY A 81 2.45 -22.18 -10.81
C GLY A 81 1.26 -23.15 -10.69
N HIS A 82 0.47 -23.04 -9.62
CA HIS A 82 -0.72 -23.85 -9.39
C HIS A 82 -1.89 -22.91 -9.09
N GLY A 83 -2.51 -22.41 -10.16
CA GLY A 83 -3.62 -21.50 -10.10
C GLY A 83 -4.92 -22.20 -9.68
N ASN A 84 -5.04 -22.59 -8.40
CA ASN A 84 -6.36 -22.95 -7.94
C ASN A 84 -7.07 -21.70 -7.40
N ILE A 85 -8.37 -21.60 -7.66
CA ILE A 85 -9.20 -20.47 -7.26
C ILE A 85 -9.15 -20.25 -5.74
N GLU A 86 -9.06 -21.31 -4.97
CA GLU A 86 -9.03 -21.26 -3.49
C GLU A 86 -7.78 -20.51 -2.99
N THR A 87 -6.60 -20.82 -3.55
CA THR A 87 -5.35 -20.13 -3.21
C THR A 87 -5.40 -18.66 -3.61
N ALA A 88 -5.93 -18.34 -4.79
CA ALA A 88 -6.09 -16.95 -5.21
C ALA A 88 -7.01 -16.16 -4.26
N VAL A 89 -8.15 -16.74 -3.88
CA VAL A 89 -9.09 -16.14 -2.92
C VAL A 89 -8.43 -15.97 -1.55
N GLU A 90 -7.64 -16.93 -1.09
CA GLU A 90 -6.91 -16.84 0.17
C GLU A 90 -5.89 -15.68 0.14
N CYS A 91 -5.10 -15.57 -0.92
CA CYS A 91 -4.15 -14.46 -1.08
C CYS A 91 -4.84 -13.08 -1.01
N ILE A 92 -5.94 -12.92 -1.73
CA ILE A 92 -6.70 -11.66 -1.72
C ILE A 92 -7.28 -11.36 -0.33
N LYS A 93 -7.81 -12.36 0.37
CA LYS A 93 -8.30 -12.20 1.76
C LYS A 93 -7.20 -11.79 2.73
N LYS A 94 -5.95 -12.21 2.48
CA LYS A 94 -4.77 -11.86 3.27
C LYS A 94 -4.12 -10.54 2.85
N GLY A 95 -4.74 -9.80 1.94
CA GLY A 95 -4.32 -8.45 1.55
C GLY A 95 -3.44 -8.38 0.31
N ALA A 96 -3.35 -9.45 -0.50
CA ALA A 96 -2.73 -9.34 -1.81
C ALA A 96 -3.54 -8.36 -2.69
N PHE A 97 -2.82 -7.62 -3.53
CA PHE A 97 -3.42 -6.69 -4.49
C PHE A 97 -4.05 -7.44 -5.66
N ASP A 98 -3.35 -8.43 -6.19
CA ASP A 98 -3.78 -9.28 -7.31
C ASP A 98 -3.04 -10.62 -7.28
N PHE A 99 -3.46 -11.53 -8.16
CA PHE A 99 -2.90 -12.86 -8.33
C PHE A 99 -2.66 -13.14 -9.82
N ILE A 100 -1.47 -13.66 -10.16
CA ILE A 100 -1.07 -14.02 -11.53
C ILE A 100 -0.66 -15.48 -11.57
N GLU A 101 -1.22 -16.24 -12.51
CA GLU A 101 -0.88 -17.63 -12.73
C GLU A 101 0.34 -17.77 -13.66
N LYS A 102 1.24 -18.72 -13.37
CA LYS A 102 2.30 -19.15 -14.29
C LYS A 102 1.72 -20.11 -15.34
N PRO A 103 2.07 -20.02 -16.64
CA PRO A 103 3.09 -19.16 -17.19
C PRO A 103 2.67 -17.68 -17.22
N ILE A 104 3.60 -16.80 -16.85
CA ILE A 104 3.30 -15.38 -16.69
C ILE A 104 3.03 -14.72 -18.05
N ASP A 105 1.82 -14.22 -18.23
CA ASP A 105 1.50 -13.33 -19.35
C ASP A 105 2.07 -11.92 -19.04
N LEU A 106 3.01 -11.49 -19.87
CA LEU A 106 3.69 -10.21 -19.71
C LEU A 106 2.73 -9.02 -19.81
N ASN A 107 1.72 -9.09 -20.68
CA ASN A 107 0.73 -8.02 -20.80
C ASN A 107 -0.09 -7.90 -19.51
N ARG A 108 -0.53 -9.03 -18.94
CA ARG A 108 -1.23 -9.06 -17.66
C ARG A 108 -0.36 -8.52 -16.54
N LEU A 109 0.92 -8.92 -16.48
CA LEU A 109 1.88 -8.43 -15.50
C LEU A 109 1.99 -6.89 -15.53
N LEU A 110 2.19 -6.33 -16.72
CA LEU A 110 2.35 -4.88 -16.92
C LEU A 110 1.06 -4.11 -16.60
N VAL A 111 -0.10 -4.64 -16.95
CA VAL A 111 -1.40 -4.03 -16.60
C VAL A 111 -1.61 -4.05 -15.09
N THR A 112 -1.35 -5.18 -14.44
CA THR A 112 -1.46 -5.31 -12.98
C THR A 112 -0.49 -4.36 -12.26
N MET A 113 0.76 -4.26 -12.76
CA MET A 113 1.74 -3.31 -12.24
C MET A 113 1.22 -1.86 -12.30
N ARG A 114 0.72 -1.41 -13.45
CA ARG A 114 0.18 -0.04 -13.62
C ARG A 114 -0.96 0.21 -12.65
N ASN A 115 -1.93 -0.69 -12.59
CA ASN A 115 -3.08 -0.57 -11.69
C ASN A 115 -2.65 -0.48 -10.21
N ALA A 116 -1.65 -1.27 -9.80
CA ALA A 116 -1.12 -1.24 -8.45
C ALA A 116 -0.45 0.10 -8.13
N LEU A 117 0.41 0.60 -9.03
CA LEU A 117 1.11 1.88 -8.87
C LEU A 117 0.15 3.08 -8.89
N ASP A 118 -0.86 3.07 -9.76
CA ASP A 118 -1.88 4.12 -9.84
C ASP A 118 -2.68 4.21 -8.54
N LYS A 119 -3.08 3.06 -7.96
CA LYS A 119 -3.78 3.03 -6.68
C LYS A 119 -2.92 3.62 -5.56
N THR A 120 -1.63 3.29 -5.51
CA THR A 120 -0.70 3.81 -4.50
C THR A 120 -0.52 5.32 -4.64
N ASN A 121 -0.37 5.82 -5.87
CA ASN A 121 -0.26 7.25 -6.15
C ASN A 121 -1.51 8.03 -5.69
N LEU A 122 -2.71 7.54 -6.05
CA LEU A 122 -3.98 8.15 -5.64
C LEU A 122 -4.16 8.17 -4.12
N MET A 123 -3.77 7.10 -3.43
CA MET A 123 -3.79 7.06 -1.96
C MET A 123 -2.84 8.10 -1.35
N THR A 124 -1.63 8.23 -1.89
CA THR A 124 -0.64 9.20 -1.42
C THR A 124 -1.12 10.63 -1.66
N GLU A 125 -1.64 10.94 -2.84
CA GLU A 125 -2.21 12.27 -3.16
C GLU A 125 -3.38 12.61 -2.23
N THR A 126 -4.28 11.66 -2.00
CA THR A 126 -5.41 11.84 -1.07
C THR A 126 -4.95 12.15 0.34
N LYS A 127 -3.90 11.46 0.84
CA LYS A 127 -3.31 11.72 2.17
C LYS A 127 -2.68 13.11 2.24
N VAL A 128 -1.94 13.52 1.20
CA VAL A 128 -1.33 14.85 1.14
C VAL A 128 -2.38 15.94 1.13
N LEU A 129 -3.44 15.77 0.34
CA LEU A 129 -4.56 16.72 0.26
C LEU A 129 -5.30 16.81 1.60
N LYS A 130 -5.62 15.67 2.25
CA LYS A 130 -6.23 15.67 3.60
C LYS A 130 -5.37 16.42 4.60
N LYS A 131 -4.06 16.13 4.68
CA LYS A 131 -3.14 16.85 5.58
C LYS A 131 -3.08 18.35 5.31
N LYS A 132 -3.19 18.80 4.05
CA LYS A 132 -3.22 20.23 3.72
C LYS A 132 -4.53 20.88 4.16
N VAL A 133 -5.65 20.18 4.03
CA VAL A 133 -6.97 20.66 4.48
C VAL A 133 -6.98 20.75 6.00
N ASP A 134 -6.54 19.70 6.70
CA ASP A 134 -6.50 19.64 8.16
C ASP A 134 -5.66 20.80 8.73
N LYS A 135 -4.43 21.02 8.18
CA LYS A 135 -3.59 22.16 8.58
C LYS A 135 -4.24 23.51 8.35
N LYS A 136 -5.03 23.68 7.29
CA LYS A 136 -5.66 24.97 6.97
C LYS A 136 -6.78 25.33 7.96
N TYR A 137 -7.41 24.33 8.56
CA TYR A 137 -8.52 24.49 9.49
C TYR A 137 -8.17 24.13 10.93
N GLU A 138 -6.88 23.91 11.22
CA GLU A 138 -6.42 23.60 12.56
C GLU A 138 -6.60 24.81 13.49
N MET A 139 -7.38 24.64 14.54
CA MET A 139 -7.50 25.64 15.61
C MET A 139 -6.21 25.66 16.43
N ILE A 140 -5.45 26.75 16.35
CA ILE A 140 -4.19 26.96 17.05
C ILE A 140 -4.47 27.44 18.48
N GLY A 141 -3.95 26.73 19.48
CA GLY A 141 -4.04 27.10 20.89
C GLY A 141 -4.32 25.90 21.80
N GLU A 142 -3.92 26.05 23.08
CA GLU A 142 -4.02 24.99 24.11
C GLU A 142 -4.82 25.45 25.34
N SER A 143 -5.51 26.59 25.27
CA SER A 143 -6.31 27.07 26.39
C SER A 143 -7.48 26.13 26.71
N GLU A 144 -7.83 26.00 27.97
CA GLU A 144 -8.95 25.15 28.42
C GLU A 144 -10.28 25.52 27.73
N ALA A 145 -10.49 26.82 27.45
CA ALA A 145 -11.65 27.28 26.73
C ALA A 145 -11.68 26.79 25.29
N LEU A 146 -10.53 26.79 24.57
CA LEU A 146 -10.41 26.29 23.21
C LEU A 146 -10.56 24.77 23.17
N GLN A 147 -10.04 24.05 24.16
CA GLN A 147 -10.21 22.61 24.25
C GLN A 147 -11.69 22.22 24.39
N LYS A 148 -12.45 22.93 25.21
CA LYS A 148 -13.91 22.72 25.32
C LYS A 148 -14.63 22.96 23.99
N VAL A 149 -14.19 23.93 23.20
CA VAL A 149 -14.76 24.18 21.86
C VAL A 149 -14.42 23.03 20.89
N LYS A 150 -13.17 22.55 20.90
CA LYS A 150 -12.77 21.40 20.09
C LYS A 150 -13.60 20.16 20.44
N ASP A 151 -13.77 19.86 21.73
CA ASP A 151 -14.57 18.71 22.19
C ASP A 151 -16.06 18.79 21.76
N ILE A 152 -16.61 20.00 21.70
CA ILE A 152 -17.97 20.22 21.21
C ILE A 152 -18.04 20.00 19.69
N ILE A 153 -17.06 20.51 18.94
CA ILE A 153 -16.98 20.31 17.48
C ILE A 153 -16.92 18.82 17.16
N ASP A 154 -16.06 18.05 17.82
CA ASP A 154 -15.92 16.62 17.59
C ASP A 154 -17.21 15.84 17.86
N LYS A 155 -17.96 16.25 18.89
CA LYS A 155 -19.25 15.64 19.22
C LYS A 155 -20.36 15.94 18.21
N VAL A 156 -20.38 17.15 17.64
CA VAL A 156 -21.47 17.58 16.77
C VAL A 156 -21.16 17.40 15.28
N ALA A 157 -19.89 17.31 14.88
CA ALA A 157 -19.46 17.15 13.49
C ALA A 157 -20.02 15.90 12.79
N THR A 158 -20.36 14.87 13.55
CA THR A 158 -20.95 13.61 13.05
C THR A 158 -22.47 13.60 13.06
N THR A 159 -23.12 14.72 13.42
CA THR A 159 -24.59 14.84 13.56
C THR A 159 -25.16 15.86 12.61
N ASP A 160 -26.44 15.76 12.27
CA ASP A 160 -27.20 16.76 11.48
C ASP A 160 -27.72 17.94 12.36
N ALA A 161 -27.14 18.14 13.55
CA ALA A 161 -27.56 19.17 14.49
C ALA A 161 -27.27 20.57 13.92
N ARG A 162 -28.21 21.50 14.09
CA ARG A 162 -27.99 22.91 13.76
C ARG A 162 -27.19 23.55 14.89
N ILE A 163 -26.08 24.22 14.54
CA ILE A 163 -25.17 24.86 15.51
C ILE A 163 -25.26 26.38 15.34
N LEU A 164 -25.44 27.09 16.44
CA LEU A 164 -25.33 28.52 16.50
C LEU A 164 -23.99 28.92 17.12
N ILE A 165 -23.16 29.64 16.33
CA ILE A 165 -21.88 30.15 16.81
C ILE A 165 -22.09 31.63 17.22
N THR A 166 -21.82 31.97 18.49
CA THR A 166 -21.92 33.31 19.04
C THR A 166 -20.57 33.79 19.52
N GLY A 167 -20.32 35.08 19.48
CA GLY A 167 -19.10 35.69 19.98
C GLY A 167 -19.06 37.21 19.73
N PRO A 168 -18.13 37.95 20.36
CA PRO A 168 -17.93 39.37 20.15
C PRO A 168 -17.60 39.68 18.69
N ASN A 169 -17.77 40.95 18.28
CA ASN A 169 -17.42 41.38 16.93
C ASN A 169 -15.90 41.27 16.72
N GLY A 170 -15.49 40.80 15.51
CA GLY A 170 -14.07 40.62 15.18
C GLY A 170 -13.46 39.27 15.56
N THR A 171 -14.22 38.33 16.13
CA THR A 171 -13.68 36.98 16.55
C THR A 171 -13.66 35.95 15.40
N GLY A 172 -13.96 36.33 14.17
CA GLY A 172 -13.86 35.40 13.01
C GLY A 172 -14.97 34.35 12.92
N LYS A 173 -16.14 34.61 13.51
CA LYS A 173 -17.32 33.70 13.42
C LYS A 173 -18.00 33.72 12.07
#